data_087f6f5512cdbace875de1455df9dd7d
#
_entry.id   087f6f5512cdbace875de1455df9dd7d
#
_cell.length_a   1.000
_cell.length_b   1.000
_cell.length_c   1.000
_cell.angle_alpha   90.00
_cell.angle_beta   90.00
_cell.angle_gamma   90.00
#
_symmetry.space_group_name_H-M   'P 1'
#
loop_
_entity.id
_entity.type
_entity.pdbx_description
1 polymer ?
#
loop_
_entity_poly.entity_id
_entity_poly.type
_entity_poly.pdbx_seq_one_letter_code
_entity_poly.pdbx_strand_id
1 'polypeptide(L)'
;VLHPMGWDAFGLPAEQYAIQTGTHPAVTTNKNCDTFRRQIKELGLSYDWDREINTTDPAYFKWTQWIFIRLYNTWYDLNTNRGRDINELPIPLDVVKAGDEARKKYIDSKRLAYYDDAQIWYCPSCRIVCANEEVLTDGSHEKCGNRVVRRNLKQWMLRIPYYAERLLSGLDSLDWPEGIKEMQRNWIGRSTGAEVDFKIDGSKERLTVYTTRPDTLFGATYMVLSPEHPLVEKITNPEMASNVKEYVAAASLKSDLDRTDLAKDKTGVFTGTYAINPVNNKKIPVWVADYVLMGYGTGAIMAVPAHDERDFEFAKKFGIEITCILDPAVTDQEQRERIIAGDECWSGDGRYINSANKELNISLNGLNVEEGIATITSWLENRNIGIHRVNYKLRDWLFSRQRYWGEPFPVIHWEDGTISLLNEKDLPLTLPELEVYEPGDSGESPLSNATEWLWVTDKDGRRGKRETNTMPQWAGSCWYYLRFIDPHNDNAIFDPVKEKYWMPVDLYIGGAEHAVLHLLYARFWHKVLFDLGVVSTDEPFMKLFNQGMILAFAYETA
;
A
#
# COMPACT_ATOMS: atom_id res chain seq x y z
N VAL A 1 -7.88 30.11 21.44
CA VAL A 1 -6.98 29.24 20.67
C VAL A 1 -6.85 27.93 21.42
N LEU A 2 -7.03 26.81 20.75
CA LEU A 2 -6.75 25.48 21.26
C LEU A 2 -5.32 25.08 20.83
N HIS A 3 -4.38 25.04 21.79
CA HIS A 3 -2.97 24.71 21.55
C HIS A 3 -2.49 23.71 22.61
N PRO A 4 -2.86 22.43 22.50
CA PRO A 4 -2.57 21.41 23.49
C PRO A 4 -1.20 20.76 23.27
N MET A 5 -0.82 19.89 24.21
CA MET A 5 0.37 19.04 24.15
C MET A 5 -0.03 17.58 24.33
N GLY A 6 0.68 16.69 23.64
CA GLY A 6 0.48 15.24 23.78
C GLY A 6 1.73 14.45 23.47
N TRP A 7 1.71 13.17 23.87
CA TRP A 7 2.81 12.24 23.75
C TRP A 7 2.42 11.10 22.82
N ASP A 8 3.10 11.01 21.68
CA ASP A 8 3.06 9.82 20.82
C ASP A 8 4.11 8.84 21.35
N ALA A 9 3.69 7.99 22.28
CA ALA A 9 4.59 7.33 23.21
C ALA A 9 4.70 5.81 23.02
N PHE A 10 3.92 5.21 22.13
CA PHE A 10 4.16 3.86 21.63
C PHE A 10 5.31 3.87 20.62
N GLY A 11 6.02 2.77 20.48
CA GLY A 11 7.01 2.62 19.43
C GLY A 11 8.23 1.79 19.81
N LEU A 12 9.03 1.51 18.80
CA LEU A 12 10.21 0.64 18.87
C LEU A 12 11.31 1.09 19.85
N PRO A 13 11.63 2.38 20.01
CA PRO A 13 12.73 2.78 20.89
C PRO A 13 12.51 2.38 22.36
N ALA A 14 11.30 2.52 22.88
CA ALA A 14 10.96 2.13 24.24
C ALA A 14 11.01 0.61 24.43
N GLU A 15 10.56 -0.16 23.44
CA GLU A 15 10.63 -1.62 23.45
C GLU A 15 12.07 -2.12 23.37
N GLN A 16 12.91 -1.55 22.50
CA GLN A 16 14.33 -1.89 22.44
C GLN A 16 15.08 -1.61 23.74
N TYR A 17 14.76 -0.50 24.39
CA TYR A 17 15.33 -0.19 25.70
C TYR A 17 14.87 -1.21 26.75
N ALA A 18 13.61 -1.64 26.70
CA ALA A 18 13.10 -2.69 27.59
C ALA A 18 13.82 -4.04 27.38
N ILE A 19 14.07 -4.44 26.13
CA ILE A 19 14.83 -5.65 25.79
C ILE A 19 16.25 -5.58 26.37
N GLN A 20 16.92 -4.41 26.25
CA GLN A 20 18.29 -4.22 26.72
C GLN A 20 18.43 -4.16 28.25
N THR A 21 17.43 -3.61 28.93
CA THR A 21 17.54 -3.28 30.36
C THR A 21 16.64 -4.09 31.28
N GLY A 22 15.68 -4.83 30.72
CA GLY A 22 14.62 -5.51 31.48
C GLY A 22 13.61 -4.54 32.11
N THR A 23 13.66 -3.24 31.76
CA THR A 23 12.75 -2.23 32.31
C THR A 23 11.47 -2.18 31.48
N HIS A 24 10.30 -2.28 32.13
CA HIS A 24 9.02 -2.20 31.43
C HIS A 24 8.91 -0.90 30.60
N PRO A 25 8.48 -0.95 29.34
CA PRO A 25 8.45 0.23 28.43
C PRO A 25 7.67 1.41 29.02
N ALA A 26 6.55 1.16 29.72
CA ALA A 26 5.76 2.21 30.36
C ALA A 26 6.55 3.03 31.39
N VAL A 27 7.45 2.40 32.15
CA VAL A 27 8.27 3.10 33.15
C VAL A 27 9.18 4.13 32.48
N THR A 28 9.88 3.72 31.44
CA THR A 28 10.77 4.59 30.68
C THR A 28 9.99 5.69 29.96
N THR A 29 8.87 5.34 29.35
CA THR A 29 7.97 6.28 28.64
C THR A 29 7.48 7.34 29.60
N ASN A 30 6.91 6.98 30.73
CA ASN A 30 6.37 7.93 31.71
C ASN A 30 7.46 8.87 32.24
N LYS A 31 8.64 8.33 32.57
CA LYS A 31 9.79 9.13 33.02
C LYS A 31 10.22 10.15 31.95
N ASN A 32 10.23 9.75 30.68
CA ASN A 32 10.57 10.65 29.58
C ASN A 32 9.50 11.74 29.39
N CYS A 33 8.21 11.37 29.42
CA CYS A 33 7.11 12.35 29.34
C CYS A 33 7.20 13.38 30.46
N ASP A 34 7.47 12.93 31.71
CA ASP A 34 7.64 13.85 32.84
C ASP A 34 8.83 14.79 32.66
N THR A 35 9.93 14.26 32.15
CA THR A 35 11.13 15.07 31.87
C THR A 35 10.86 16.12 30.80
N PHE A 36 10.26 15.74 29.67
CA PHE A 36 9.92 16.65 28.59
C PHE A 36 8.87 17.68 29.03
N ARG A 37 7.85 17.26 29.77
CA ARG A 37 6.82 18.16 30.32
C ARG A 37 7.47 19.25 31.18
N ARG A 38 8.39 18.89 32.06
CA ARG A 38 9.14 19.83 32.90
C ARG A 38 9.96 20.78 32.04
N GLN A 39 10.74 20.27 31.08
CA GLN A 39 11.59 21.08 30.22
C GLN A 39 10.79 22.06 29.36
N ILE A 40 9.68 21.62 28.77
CA ILE A 40 8.81 22.47 27.96
C ILE A 40 8.18 23.59 28.80
N LYS A 41 7.77 23.27 30.04
CA LYS A 41 7.24 24.27 30.98
C LYS A 41 8.32 25.29 31.40
N GLU A 42 9.57 24.84 31.58
CA GLU A 42 10.70 25.72 31.88
C GLU A 42 11.02 26.70 30.73
N LEU A 43 10.75 26.30 29.48
CA LEU A 43 10.87 27.19 28.31
C LEU A 43 9.75 28.24 28.24
N GLY A 44 8.72 28.17 29.08
CA GLY A 44 7.62 29.13 29.12
C GLY A 44 6.68 29.04 27.90
N LEU A 45 6.63 27.91 27.21
CA LEU A 45 5.77 27.71 26.06
C LEU A 45 4.29 27.62 26.48
N SER A 46 3.42 28.26 25.72
CA SER A 46 2.00 28.46 26.02
C SER A 46 1.14 27.33 25.51
N TYR A 47 1.24 26.15 26.15
CA TYR A 47 0.39 25.00 25.88
C TYR A 47 -0.79 24.92 26.87
N ASP A 48 -1.92 24.38 26.39
CA ASP A 48 -3.06 23.99 27.20
C ASP A 48 -2.81 22.60 27.82
N TRP A 49 -2.18 22.60 28.99
CA TRP A 49 -1.81 21.36 29.69
C TRP A 49 -3.02 20.62 30.28
N ASP A 50 -4.18 21.27 30.42
CA ASP A 50 -5.41 20.62 30.87
C ASP A 50 -5.97 19.67 29.78
N ARG A 51 -5.44 19.77 28.54
CA ARG A 51 -5.79 18.91 27.41
C ARG A 51 -4.67 17.97 27.01
N GLU A 52 -3.73 17.75 27.90
CA GLU A 52 -2.64 16.79 27.67
C GLU A 52 -3.18 15.39 27.47
N ILE A 53 -2.66 14.70 26.46
CA ILE A 53 -2.96 13.29 26.17
C ILE A 53 -1.68 12.47 26.03
N ASN A 54 -1.81 11.15 26.19
CA ASN A 54 -0.74 10.19 25.96
C ASN A 54 -1.30 8.97 25.21
N THR A 55 -0.72 8.62 24.06
CA THR A 55 -1.21 7.50 23.24
C THR A 55 -1.10 6.16 23.98
N THR A 56 -0.24 6.04 25.00
CA THR A 56 -0.10 4.83 25.82
C THR A 56 -1.07 4.73 27.00
N ASP A 57 -1.88 5.79 27.21
CA ASP A 57 -2.92 5.77 28.23
C ASP A 57 -4.09 4.86 27.78
N PRO A 58 -4.53 3.88 28.61
CA PRO A 58 -5.71 3.08 28.33
C PRO A 58 -6.97 3.90 28.03
N ALA A 59 -7.16 5.05 28.69
CA ALA A 59 -8.28 5.97 28.42
C ALA A 59 -8.20 6.60 27.03
N TYR A 60 -6.99 6.70 26.46
CA TYR A 60 -6.78 7.16 25.08
C TYR A 60 -6.93 6.03 24.08
N PHE A 61 -6.14 4.95 24.18
CA PHE A 61 -6.14 3.91 23.15
C PHE A 61 -7.41 3.05 23.12
N LYS A 62 -8.26 3.12 24.15
CA LYS A 62 -9.65 2.65 24.07
C LYS A 62 -10.33 3.15 22.80
N TRP A 63 -10.12 4.41 22.46
CA TRP A 63 -10.75 5.03 21.30
C TRP A 63 -10.04 4.72 19.99
N THR A 64 -8.74 4.46 19.99
CA THR A 64 -8.04 3.87 18.84
C THR A 64 -8.61 2.49 18.51
N GLN A 65 -8.83 1.66 19.53
CA GLN A 65 -9.46 0.35 19.38
C GLN A 65 -10.89 0.46 18.87
N TRP A 66 -11.64 1.43 19.36
CA TRP A 66 -12.99 1.74 18.89
C TRP A 66 -12.99 2.15 17.41
N ILE A 67 -12.07 3.01 16.97
CA ILE A 67 -11.93 3.39 15.56
C ILE A 67 -11.60 2.15 14.72
N PHE A 68 -10.71 1.28 15.16
CA PHE A 68 -10.43 0.02 14.45
C PHE A 68 -11.69 -0.84 14.28
N ILE A 69 -12.52 -0.95 15.31
CA ILE A 69 -13.82 -1.64 15.21
C ILE A 69 -14.71 -1.01 14.13
N ARG A 70 -14.74 0.33 14.05
CA ARG A 70 -15.48 1.03 12.98
C ARG A 70 -14.92 0.73 11.60
N LEU A 71 -13.59 0.79 11.43
CA LEU A 71 -12.92 0.44 10.17
C LEU A 71 -13.22 -1.00 9.72
N TYR A 72 -13.18 -1.95 10.65
CA TYR A 72 -13.53 -3.36 10.35
C TYR A 72 -14.99 -3.54 9.94
N ASN A 73 -15.88 -2.79 10.54
CA ASN A 73 -17.31 -2.82 10.25
C ASN A 73 -17.72 -1.86 9.12
N THR A 74 -16.78 -1.41 8.31
CA THR A 74 -17.01 -0.53 7.17
C THR A 74 -16.68 -1.24 5.86
N TRP A 75 -17.50 -1.03 4.84
CA TRP A 75 -17.22 -1.33 3.44
C TRP A 75 -17.27 -0.03 2.61
N TYR A 76 -16.60 -0.01 1.47
CA TYR A 76 -16.61 1.16 0.60
C TYR A 76 -17.59 0.97 -0.55
N ASP A 77 -18.60 1.83 -0.63
CA ASP A 77 -19.61 1.83 -1.69
C ASP A 77 -19.12 2.70 -2.87
N LEU A 78 -18.69 2.04 -3.93
CA LEU A 78 -18.21 2.71 -5.15
C LEU A 78 -19.28 3.57 -5.84
N ASN A 79 -20.58 3.25 -5.68
CA ASN A 79 -21.67 4.00 -6.32
C ASN A 79 -21.90 5.36 -5.64
N THR A 80 -21.73 5.41 -4.32
CA THR A 80 -21.89 6.63 -3.52
C THR A 80 -20.56 7.28 -3.16
N ASN A 81 -19.44 6.62 -3.51
CA ASN A 81 -18.07 7.06 -3.23
C ASN A 81 -17.85 7.33 -1.72
N ARG A 82 -18.35 6.43 -0.86
CA ARG A 82 -18.35 6.57 0.61
C ARG A 82 -18.15 5.25 1.33
N GLY A 83 -17.52 5.34 2.52
CA GLY A 83 -17.59 4.27 3.52
C GLY A 83 -19.00 4.13 4.11
N ARG A 84 -19.47 2.90 4.30
CA ARG A 84 -20.78 2.58 4.87
C ARG A 84 -20.68 1.43 5.86
N ASP A 85 -21.64 1.33 6.77
CA ASP A 85 -21.72 0.21 7.72
C ASP A 85 -21.81 -1.12 6.95
N ILE A 86 -21.07 -2.12 7.39
CA ILE A 86 -20.99 -3.44 6.75
C ILE A 86 -22.35 -4.15 6.68
N ASN A 87 -23.27 -3.83 7.59
CA ASN A 87 -24.62 -4.37 7.60
C ASN A 87 -25.49 -3.85 6.43
N GLU A 88 -25.08 -2.75 5.80
CA GLU A 88 -25.72 -2.18 4.62
C GLU A 88 -25.20 -2.78 3.31
N LEU A 89 -24.21 -3.67 3.38
CA LEU A 89 -23.59 -4.28 2.19
C LEU A 89 -24.61 -5.13 1.41
N PRO A 90 -24.91 -4.81 0.14
CA PRO A 90 -25.76 -5.64 -0.70
C PRO A 90 -25.12 -7.01 -0.95
N ILE A 91 -25.82 -8.09 -0.63
CA ILE A 91 -25.33 -9.43 -0.88
C ILE A 91 -25.92 -9.96 -2.19
N PRO A 92 -25.10 -10.33 -3.19
CA PRO A 92 -25.55 -10.89 -4.45
C PRO A 92 -26.39 -12.18 -4.26
N LEU A 93 -27.40 -12.39 -5.10
CA LEU A 93 -28.31 -13.53 -4.99
C LEU A 93 -27.61 -14.89 -5.16
N ASP A 94 -26.58 -14.96 -5.97
CA ASP A 94 -25.76 -16.15 -6.16
C ASP A 94 -24.96 -16.48 -4.89
N VAL A 95 -24.42 -15.48 -4.20
CA VAL A 95 -23.76 -15.65 -2.90
C VAL A 95 -24.75 -16.13 -1.83
N VAL A 96 -25.95 -15.56 -1.80
CA VAL A 96 -27.01 -16.02 -0.86
C VAL A 96 -27.38 -17.49 -1.12
N LYS A 97 -27.48 -17.88 -2.39
CA LYS A 97 -27.77 -19.27 -2.78
C LYS A 97 -26.66 -20.25 -2.46
N ALA A 98 -25.40 -19.78 -2.41
CA ALA A 98 -24.25 -20.59 -2.09
C ALA A 98 -24.08 -20.88 -0.58
N GLY A 99 -24.91 -20.25 0.28
CA GLY A 99 -24.98 -20.52 1.72
C GLY A 99 -24.17 -19.58 2.60
N ASP A 100 -24.21 -19.84 3.92
CA ASP A 100 -23.69 -18.91 4.93
C ASP A 100 -22.18 -18.72 4.87
N GLU A 101 -21.43 -19.76 4.53
CA GLU A 101 -19.97 -19.67 4.37
C GLU A 101 -19.57 -18.73 3.22
N ALA A 102 -20.25 -18.87 2.07
CA ALA A 102 -20.03 -17.98 0.92
C ALA A 102 -20.40 -16.53 1.24
N ARG A 103 -21.52 -16.35 1.96
CA ARG A 103 -21.96 -15.04 2.44
C ARG A 103 -20.92 -14.40 3.35
N LYS A 104 -20.41 -15.14 4.33
CA LYS A 104 -19.37 -14.67 5.26
C LYS A 104 -18.12 -14.27 4.49
N LYS A 105 -17.62 -15.14 3.61
CA LYS A 105 -16.44 -14.86 2.78
C LYS A 105 -16.63 -13.61 1.91
N TYR A 106 -17.82 -13.42 1.34
CA TYR A 106 -18.14 -12.23 0.57
C TYR A 106 -18.10 -10.97 1.43
N ILE A 107 -18.73 -10.97 2.61
CA ILE A 107 -18.71 -9.84 3.55
C ILE A 107 -17.27 -9.51 3.94
N ASP A 108 -16.48 -10.49 4.35
CA ASP A 108 -15.09 -10.31 4.79
C ASP A 108 -14.20 -9.76 3.65
N SER A 109 -14.48 -10.14 2.39
CA SER A 109 -13.79 -9.60 1.22
C SER A 109 -14.07 -8.12 0.96
N LYS A 110 -15.13 -7.55 1.54
CA LYS A 110 -15.54 -6.16 1.35
C LYS A 110 -15.17 -5.23 2.51
N ARG A 111 -14.78 -5.78 3.65
CA ARG A 111 -14.37 -4.99 4.83
C ARG A 111 -13.20 -4.07 4.51
N LEU A 112 -13.23 -2.87 5.07
CA LEU A 112 -12.14 -1.90 4.91
C LEU A 112 -10.87 -2.34 5.65
N ALA A 113 -11.01 -2.96 6.84
CA ALA A 113 -9.93 -3.65 7.53
C ALA A 113 -10.10 -5.17 7.36
N TYR A 114 -9.02 -5.87 7.00
CA TYR A 114 -9.06 -7.33 6.77
C TYR A 114 -7.76 -8.00 7.21
N TYR A 115 -7.82 -9.31 7.43
CA TYR A 115 -6.69 -10.13 7.90
C TYR A 115 -6.38 -11.19 6.85
N ASP A 116 -5.21 -11.09 6.23
CA ASP A 116 -4.82 -11.99 5.12
C ASP A 116 -3.30 -12.18 5.08
N ASP A 117 -2.85 -13.15 4.28
CA ASP A 117 -1.44 -13.40 4.06
C ASP A 117 -0.80 -12.23 3.31
N ALA A 118 0.26 -11.68 3.86
CA ALA A 118 1.08 -10.66 3.22
C ALA A 118 2.53 -11.14 3.11
N GLN A 119 3.14 -10.89 1.97
CA GLN A 119 4.56 -11.12 1.80
C GLN A 119 5.34 -9.96 2.44
N ILE A 120 6.08 -10.26 3.50
CA ILE A 120 6.80 -9.29 4.31
C ILE A 120 8.30 -9.59 4.34
N TRP A 121 9.11 -8.58 4.64
CA TRP A 121 10.51 -8.77 4.97
C TRP A 121 10.66 -9.21 6.43
N TYR A 122 11.49 -10.21 6.67
CA TYR A 122 11.78 -10.73 8.00
C TYR A 122 13.28 -10.84 8.20
N CYS A 123 13.79 -10.28 9.29
CA CYS A 123 15.18 -10.44 9.69
C CYS A 123 15.30 -11.64 10.63
N PRO A 124 15.92 -12.78 10.21
CA PRO A 124 16.07 -13.95 11.06
C PRO A 124 16.95 -13.70 12.29
N SER A 125 17.91 -12.78 12.18
CA SER A 125 18.83 -12.45 13.27
C SER A 125 18.17 -11.61 14.36
N CYS A 126 17.40 -10.59 13.96
CA CYS A 126 16.66 -9.74 14.91
C CYS A 126 15.29 -10.32 15.28
N ARG A 127 14.82 -11.35 14.55
CA ARG A 127 13.50 -12.00 14.70
C ARG A 127 12.32 -11.03 14.53
N ILE A 128 12.48 -10.01 13.67
CA ILE A 128 11.47 -8.99 13.47
C ILE A 128 11.06 -8.88 12.01
N VAL A 129 9.82 -8.43 11.79
CA VAL A 129 9.35 -7.96 10.50
C VAL A 129 9.93 -6.59 10.23
N CYS A 130 10.56 -6.43 9.07
CA CYS A 130 11.15 -5.19 8.61
C CYS A 130 10.20 -4.49 7.62
N ALA A 131 10.07 -3.18 7.74
CA ALA A 131 9.46 -2.36 6.71
C ALA A 131 10.40 -2.30 5.48
N ASN A 132 9.87 -1.91 4.31
CA ASN A 132 10.69 -1.82 3.11
C ASN A 132 11.87 -0.86 3.27
N GLU A 133 11.68 0.22 4.03
CA GLU A 133 12.65 1.26 4.32
C GLU A 133 13.78 0.79 5.27
N GLU A 134 13.54 -0.30 6.01
CA GLU A 134 14.53 -0.92 6.93
C GLU A 134 15.40 -1.98 6.24
N VAL A 135 15.18 -2.21 4.94
CA VAL A 135 15.95 -3.16 4.12
C VAL A 135 16.86 -2.40 3.18
N LEU A 136 18.17 -2.58 3.35
CA LEU A 136 19.17 -1.95 2.50
C LEU A 136 19.17 -2.58 1.09
N THR A 137 19.80 -1.89 0.15
CA THR A 137 19.86 -2.29 -1.25
C THR A 137 20.56 -3.65 -1.49
N ASP A 138 21.43 -4.06 -0.57
CA ASP A 138 22.08 -5.38 -0.60
C ASP A 138 21.23 -6.51 0.00
N GLY A 139 19.98 -6.21 0.40
CA GLY A 139 19.07 -7.17 1.04
C GLY A 139 19.39 -7.43 2.51
N SER A 140 20.16 -6.57 3.16
CA SER A 140 20.45 -6.63 4.58
C SER A 140 19.52 -5.73 5.40
N HIS A 141 19.35 -6.07 6.68
CA HIS A 141 18.62 -5.24 7.62
C HIS A 141 19.50 -4.06 8.08
N GLU A 142 19.03 -2.83 7.92
CA GLU A 142 19.74 -1.59 8.24
C GLU A 142 20.41 -1.61 9.62
N LYS A 143 19.73 -2.18 10.64
CA LYS A 143 20.24 -2.15 12.02
C LYS A 143 21.30 -3.19 12.34
N CYS A 144 21.21 -4.39 11.80
CA CYS A 144 22.09 -5.50 12.18
C CYS A 144 23.00 -5.99 11.05
N GLY A 145 22.84 -5.48 9.81
CA GLY A 145 23.61 -5.89 8.64
C GLY A 145 23.36 -7.33 8.16
N ASN A 146 22.45 -8.08 8.78
CA ASN A 146 22.15 -9.45 8.37
C ASN A 146 21.12 -9.48 7.25
N ARG A 147 21.22 -10.47 6.36
CA ARG A 147 20.27 -10.66 5.26
C ARG A 147 18.85 -10.90 5.78
N VAL A 148 17.89 -10.19 5.19
CA VAL A 148 16.47 -10.43 5.40
C VAL A 148 15.94 -11.44 4.38
N VAL A 149 14.83 -12.08 4.75
CA VAL A 149 14.14 -13.06 3.88
C VAL A 149 12.69 -12.65 3.70
N ARG A 150 12.10 -13.00 2.55
CA ARG A 150 10.65 -12.86 2.36
C ARG A 150 9.93 -13.99 3.11
N ARG A 151 8.90 -13.65 3.86
CA ARG A 151 7.98 -14.59 4.52
C ARG A 151 6.55 -14.19 4.26
N ASN A 152 5.67 -15.18 4.14
CA ASN A 152 4.24 -14.96 4.17
C ASN A 152 3.79 -15.04 5.62
N LEU A 153 3.26 -13.95 6.14
CA LEU A 153 2.63 -13.88 7.46
C LEU A 153 1.27 -13.24 7.34
N LYS A 154 0.32 -13.74 8.13
CA LYS A 154 -0.99 -13.13 8.25
C LYS A 154 -0.88 -11.77 8.93
N GLN A 155 -1.45 -10.76 8.29
CA GLN A 155 -1.35 -9.37 8.71
C GLN A 155 -2.71 -8.69 8.62
N TRP A 156 -2.94 -7.74 9.51
CA TRP A 156 -4.03 -6.78 9.35
C TRP A 156 -3.65 -5.73 8.32
N MET A 157 -4.57 -5.47 7.42
CA MET A 157 -4.40 -4.48 6.35
C MET A 157 -5.63 -3.58 6.25
N LEU A 158 -5.41 -2.32 5.86
CA LEU A 158 -6.47 -1.36 5.59
C LEU A 158 -6.50 -1.00 4.10
N ARG A 159 -7.68 -1.07 3.47
CA ARG A 159 -7.90 -0.78 2.04
C ARG A 159 -7.93 0.73 1.76
N ILE A 160 -6.86 1.44 2.13
CA ILE A 160 -6.71 2.87 1.86
C ILE A 160 -6.87 3.23 0.36
N PRO A 161 -6.51 2.38 -0.64
CA PRO A 161 -6.72 2.68 -2.05
C PRO A 161 -8.18 2.98 -2.43
N TYR A 162 -9.16 2.49 -1.69
CA TYR A 162 -10.56 2.85 -1.94
C TYR A 162 -10.83 4.34 -1.74
N TYR A 163 -10.04 5.02 -0.92
CA TYR A 163 -10.14 6.46 -0.67
C TYR A 163 -9.18 7.29 -1.54
N ALA A 164 -8.41 6.67 -2.43
CA ALA A 164 -7.35 7.34 -3.20
C ALA A 164 -7.85 8.57 -3.97
N GLU A 165 -8.97 8.48 -4.68
CA GLU A 165 -9.54 9.61 -5.44
C GLU A 165 -9.97 10.76 -4.52
N ARG A 166 -10.58 10.45 -3.38
CA ARG A 166 -10.97 11.46 -2.39
C ARG A 166 -9.78 12.08 -1.66
N LEU A 167 -8.72 11.30 -1.44
CA LEU A 167 -7.47 11.80 -0.90
C LEU A 167 -6.77 12.75 -1.89
N LEU A 168 -6.87 12.48 -3.19
CA LEU A 168 -6.33 13.37 -4.24
C LEU A 168 -7.15 14.65 -4.38
N SER A 169 -8.45 14.54 -4.63
CA SER A 169 -9.32 15.69 -4.85
C SER A 169 -9.41 16.61 -3.62
N GLY A 170 -9.33 16.05 -2.42
CA GLY A 170 -9.31 16.83 -1.19
C GLY A 170 -8.10 17.78 -1.08
N LEU A 171 -6.96 17.47 -1.72
CA LEU A 171 -5.77 18.33 -1.70
C LEU A 171 -6.01 19.73 -2.29
N ASP A 172 -6.94 19.83 -3.24
CA ASP A 172 -7.18 21.09 -3.94
C ASP A 172 -7.80 22.16 -3.04
N SER A 173 -8.52 21.75 -1.98
CA SER A 173 -9.14 22.65 -1.01
C SER A 173 -8.22 23.05 0.15
N LEU A 174 -7.03 22.46 0.28
CA LEU A 174 -6.12 22.65 1.41
C LEU A 174 -5.09 23.76 1.14
N ASP A 175 -4.87 24.64 2.13
CA ASP A 175 -3.79 25.65 2.14
C ASP A 175 -2.48 24.99 2.63
N TRP A 176 -1.97 24.06 1.82
CA TRP A 176 -0.74 23.32 2.11
C TRP A 176 0.36 23.69 1.12
N PRO A 177 1.65 23.62 1.52
CA PRO A 177 2.77 23.80 0.62
C PRO A 177 2.65 22.86 -0.60
N GLU A 178 2.84 23.38 -1.82
CA GLU A 178 2.64 22.60 -3.04
C GLU A 178 3.53 21.37 -3.09
N GLY A 179 4.79 21.47 -2.60
CA GLY A 179 5.67 20.31 -2.51
C GLY A 179 5.10 19.15 -1.69
N ILE A 180 4.35 19.43 -0.60
CA ILE A 180 3.68 18.39 0.21
C ILE A 180 2.52 17.78 -0.57
N LYS A 181 1.72 18.59 -1.26
CA LYS A 181 0.63 18.10 -2.11
C LYS A 181 1.17 17.20 -3.23
N GLU A 182 2.27 17.62 -3.88
CA GLU A 182 2.93 16.80 -4.90
C GLU A 182 3.48 15.48 -4.34
N MET A 183 4.07 15.50 -3.15
CA MET A 183 4.51 14.26 -2.49
C MET A 183 3.32 13.29 -2.29
N GLN A 184 2.15 13.77 -1.85
CA GLN A 184 0.97 12.93 -1.71
C GLN A 184 0.41 12.48 -3.06
N ARG A 185 0.32 13.36 -4.07
CA ARG A 185 -0.12 13.00 -5.43
C ARG A 185 0.76 11.89 -6.02
N ASN A 186 2.07 12.04 -5.91
CA ASN A 186 3.04 11.07 -6.42
C ASN A 186 3.00 9.74 -5.66
N TRP A 187 2.77 9.77 -4.34
CA TRP A 187 2.64 8.57 -3.52
C TRP A 187 1.36 7.81 -3.83
N ILE A 188 0.24 8.51 -3.95
CA ILE A 188 -1.03 7.91 -4.38
C ILE A 188 -0.91 7.42 -5.82
N GLY A 189 -0.22 8.16 -6.68
CA GLY A 189 0.20 7.76 -8.01
C GLY A 189 -0.97 7.32 -8.89
N ARG A 190 -1.96 8.22 -9.05
CA ARG A 190 -3.08 8.00 -9.97
C ARG A 190 -2.60 7.88 -11.40
N SER A 191 -2.99 6.82 -12.06
CA SER A 191 -2.72 6.60 -13.49
C SER A 191 -3.99 6.20 -14.21
N THR A 192 -4.16 6.71 -15.42
CA THR A 192 -5.29 6.40 -16.30
C THR A 192 -4.78 5.59 -17.47
N GLY A 193 -5.48 4.52 -17.81
CA GLY A 193 -5.06 3.61 -18.87
C GLY A 193 -6.15 2.62 -19.24
N ALA A 194 -5.74 1.46 -19.72
CA ALA A 194 -6.64 0.35 -20.03
C ALA A 194 -6.10 -0.99 -19.50
N GLU A 195 -6.98 -1.85 -19.04
CA GLU A 195 -6.72 -3.27 -18.95
C GLU A 195 -6.98 -3.89 -20.33
N VAL A 196 -6.07 -4.72 -20.79
CA VAL A 196 -6.14 -5.37 -22.11
C VAL A 196 -5.88 -6.85 -21.97
N ASP A 197 -6.75 -7.67 -22.56
CA ASP A 197 -6.67 -9.12 -22.53
C ASP A 197 -5.93 -9.67 -23.75
N PHE A 198 -4.85 -10.40 -23.51
CA PHE A 198 -4.12 -11.17 -24.50
C PHE A 198 -4.45 -12.66 -24.35
N LYS A 199 -4.81 -13.31 -25.44
CA LYS A 199 -4.97 -14.78 -25.45
C LYS A 199 -3.61 -15.45 -25.45
N ILE A 200 -3.46 -16.51 -24.67
CA ILE A 200 -2.27 -17.35 -24.72
C ILE A 200 -2.43 -18.37 -25.85
N ASP A 201 -1.44 -18.44 -26.73
CA ASP A 201 -1.44 -19.36 -27.88
C ASP A 201 -1.51 -20.82 -27.42
N GLY A 202 -2.43 -21.59 -27.97
CA GLY A 202 -2.64 -23.00 -27.61
C GLY A 202 -3.25 -23.25 -26.23
N SER A 203 -3.68 -22.20 -25.49
CA SER A 203 -4.27 -22.32 -24.16
C SER A 203 -5.65 -21.65 -24.07
N LYS A 204 -6.39 -21.98 -22.99
CA LYS A 204 -7.63 -21.28 -22.61
C LYS A 204 -7.35 -20.08 -21.71
N GLU A 205 -6.13 -19.96 -21.21
CA GLU A 205 -5.72 -18.87 -20.31
C GLU A 205 -5.65 -17.55 -21.09
N ARG A 206 -5.89 -16.48 -20.35
CA ARG A 206 -5.73 -15.09 -20.82
C ARG A 206 -4.75 -14.36 -19.91
N LEU A 207 -3.97 -13.51 -20.50
CA LEU A 207 -3.07 -12.60 -19.80
C LEU A 207 -3.62 -11.19 -19.89
N THR A 208 -4.08 -10.67 -18.76
CA THR A 208 -4.56 -9.29 -18.67
C THR A 208 -3.41 -8.38 -18.25
N VAL A 209 -3.18 -7.31 -18.97
CA VAL A 209 -2.19 -6.28 -18.64
C VAL A 209 -2.88 -4.94 -18.41
N TYR A 210 -2.35 -4.16 -17.47
CA TYR A 210 -2.68 -2.75 -17.35
C TYR A 210 -1.59 -1.91 -18.01
N THR A 211 -2.01 -0.97 -18.87
CA THR A 211 -1.10 -0.03 -19.51
C THR A 211 -1.67 1.39 -19.53
N THR A 212 -0.83 2.38 -19.26
CA THR A 212 -1.17 3.80 -19.43
C THR A 212 -1.11 4.23 -20.91
N ARG A 213 -0.54 3.37 -21.76
CA ARG A 213 -0.32 3.64 -23.18
C ARG A 213 -0.94 2.51 -24.04
N PRO A 214 -2.29 2.34 -24.01
CA PRO A 214 -2.96 1.34 -24.86
C PRO A 214 -2.79 1.62 -26.37
N ASP A 215 -2.52 2.85 -26.73
CA ASP A 215 -2.20 3.33 -28.07
C ASP A 215 -0.95 2.67 -28.68
N THR A 216 -0.05 2.17 -27.83
CA THR A 216 1.20 1.52 -28.27
C THR A 216 1.07 0.02 -28.54
N LEU A 217 -0.12 -0.55 -28.46
CA LEU A 217 -0.36 -1.99 -28.70
C LEU A 217 0.20 -2.51 -30.02
N PHE A 218 0.20 -1.71 -31.08
CA PHE A 218 0.78 -2.12 -32.37
C PHE A 218 2.30 -2.34 -32.32
N GLY A 219 2.98 -1.66 -31.39
CA GLY A 219 4.42 -1.78 -31.13
C GLY A 219 4.78 -2.78 -30.04
N ALA A 220 3.78 -3.43 -29.43
CA ALA A 220 4.04 -4.47 -28.42
C ALA A 220 4.57 -5.74 -29.09
N THR A 221 5.82 -6.09 -28.83
CA THR A 221 6.54 -7.20 -29.46
C THR A 221 6.85 -8.35 -28.52
N TYR A 222 6.66 -8.18 -27.20
CA TYR A 222 6.73 -9.25 -26.23
C TYR A 222 5.92 -8.91 -24.96
N MET A 223 5.69 -9.93 -24.14
CA MET A 223 5.01 -9.80 -22.85
C MET A 223 5.98 -10.16 -21.74
N VAL A 224 5.83 -9.54 -20.57
CA VAL A 224 6.62 -9.88 -19.40
C VAL A 224 5.72 -10.09 -18.19
N LEU A 225 5.95 -11.20 -17.49
CA LEU A 225 5.32 -11.54 -16.22
C LEU A 225 6.28 -11.30 -15.05
N SER A 226 5.72 -10.85 -13.94
CA SER A 226 6.40 -10.92 -12.65
C SER A 226 6.75 -12.38 -12.31
N PRO A 227 7.88 -12.66 -11.68
CA PRO A 227 8.23 -14.01 -11.21
C PRO A 227 7.18 -14.67 -10.32
N GLU A 228 6.41 -13.86 -9.57
CA GLU A 228 5.37 -14.30 -8.65
C GLU A 228 3.99 -14.48 -9.32
N HIS A 229 3.88 -14.18 -10.61
CA HIS A 229 2.57 -14.18 -11.29
C HIS A 229 1.99 -15.62 -11.38
N PRO A 230 0.70 -15.85 -11.03
CA PRO A 230 0.10 -17.19 -10.97
C PRO A 230 0.06 -17.93 -12.30
N LEU A 231 0.14 -17.22 -13.42
CA LEU A 231 0.20 -17.84 -14.75
C LEU A 231 1.56 -18.41 -15.10
N VAL A 232 2.64 -18.02 -14.42
CA VAL A 232 4.00 -18.49 -14.77
C VAL A 232 4.08 -20.01 -14.81
N GLU A 233 3.62 -20.69 -13.77
CA GLU A 233 3.61 -22.16 -13.73
C GLU A 233 2.66 -22.78 -14.76
N LYS A 234 1.51 -22.14 -15.02
CA LYS A 234 0.46 -22.70 -15.88
C LYS A 234 0.79 -22.65 -17.36
N ILE A 235 1.49 -21.60 -17.79
CA ILE A 235 1.76 -21.37 -19.21
C ILE A 235 3.19 -21.70 -19.65
N THR A 236 4.09 -21.96 -18.69
CA THR A 236 5.48 -22.32 -19.02
C THR A 236 5.52 -23.66 -19.73
N ASN A 237 6.18 -23.69 -20.90
CA ASN A 237 6.42 -24.92 -21.64
C ASN A 237 7.25 -25.90 -20.80
N PRO A 238 6.93 -27.21 -20.74
CA PRO A 238 7.69 -28.18 -19.98
C PRO A 238 9.20 -28.17 -20.24
N GLU A 239 9.64 -27.89 -21.46
CA GLU A 239 11.06 -27.80 -21.82
C GLU A 239 11.77 -26.61 -21.12
N MET A 240 11.03 -25.54 -20.79
CA MET A 240 11.56 -24.34 -20.13
C MET A 240 11.35 -24.33 -18.62
N ALA A 241 10.60 -25.30 -18.08
CA ALA A 241 10.16 -25.30 -16.68
C ALA A 241 11.32 -25.22 -15.66
N SER A 242 12.44 -25.92 -15.93
CA SER A 242 13.61 -25.89 -15.04
C SER A 242 14.24 -24.49 -14.96
N ASN A 243 14.46 -23.87 -16.14
CA ASN A 243 15.09 -22.55 -16.23
C ASN A 243 14.22 -21.47 -15.62
N VAL A 244 12.90 -21.54 -15.86
CA VAL A 244 11.93 -20.59 -15.27
C VAL A 244 11.90 -20.72 -13.76
N LYS A 245 11.86 -21.94 -13.21
CA LYS A 245 11.85 -22.19 -11.78
C LYS A 245 13.13 -21.68 -11.09
N GLU A 246 14.29 -21.91 -11.70
CA GLU A 246 15.57 -21.40 -11.20
C GLU A 246 15.59 -19.85 -11.19
N TYR A 247 15.11 -19.22 -12.27
CA TYR A 247 15.02 -17.78 -12.37
C TYR A 247 14.08 -17.18 -11.32
N VAL A 248 12.88 -17.75 -11.15
CA VAL A 248 11.90 -17.33 -10.14
C VAL A 248 12.50 -17.40 -8.72
N ALA A 249 13.21 -18.49 -8.40
CA ALA A 249 13.87 -18.66 -7.13
C ALA A 249 14.97 -17.59 -6.90
N ALA A 250 15.77 -17.27 -7.91
CA ALA A 250 16.79 -16.23 -7.84
C ALA A 250 16.17 -14.82 -7.68
N ALA A 251 15.10 -14.54 -8.41
CA ALA A 251 14.40 -13.25 -8.34
C ALA A 251 13.74 -13.02 -6.97
N SER A 252 13.25 -14.08 -6.31
CA SER A 252 12.62 -13.99 -4.99
C SER A 252 13.57 -13.53 -3.87
N LEU A 253 14.88 -13.59 -4.11
CA LEU A 253 15.91 -13.13 -3.17
C LEU A 253 16.24 -11.63 -3.31
N LYS A 254 15.76 -10.97 -4.37
CA LYS A 254 16.01 -9.55 -4.65
C LYS A 254 14.95 -8.66 -4.00
N SER A 255 15.36 -7.46 -3.55
CA SER A 255 14.41 -6.43 -3.13
C SER A 255 13.69 -5.80 -4.33
N ASP A 256 12.54 -5.15 -4.08
CA ASP A 256 11.82 -4.43 -5.14
C ASP A 256 12.68 -3.29 -5.73
N LEU A 257 13.54 -2.67 -4.91
CA LEU A 257 14.47 -1.62 -5.33
C LEU A 257 15.58 -2.18 -6.24
N ASP A 258 16.18 -3.32 -5.88
CA ASP A 258 17.17 -4.00 -6.71
C ASP A 258 16.60 -4.44 -8.06
N ARG A 259 15.31 -4.75 -8.08
CA ARG A 259 14.60 -5.20 -9.27
C ARG A 259 14.26 -4.04 -10.21
N THR A 260 14.08 -2.82 -9.70
CA THR A 260 13.59 -1.68 -10.49
C THR A 260 14.64 -0.60 -10.73
N ASP A 261 15.09 0.07 -9.68
CA ASP A 261 15.88 1.30 -9.81
C ASP A 261 17.39 1.06 -9.93
N LEU A 262 17.89 -0.05 -9.35
CA LEU A 262 19.33 -0.37 -9.33
C LEU A 262 19.74 -1.40 -10.38
N ALA A 263 18.79 -2.03 -11.07
CA ALA A 263 19.08 -3.05 -12.07
C ALA A 263 19.72 -2.45 -13.33
N LYS A 264 21.06 -2.37 -13.35
CA LYS A 264 21.83 -1.99 -14.53
C LYS A 264 21.73 -3.03 -15.67
N ASP A 265 21.62 -4.31 -15.31
CA ASP A 265 21.50 -5.40 -16.26
C ASP A 265 20.07 -5.97 -16.27
N LYS A 266 19.39 -5.88 -17.41
CA LYS A 266 18.09 -6.52 -17.59
C LYS A 266 18.24 -8.03 -17.67
N THR A 267 17.53 -8.76 -16.82
CA THR A 267 17.50 -10.21 -16.78
C THR A 267 16.10 -10.73 -17.04
N GLY A 268 15.99 -11.93 -17.59
CA GLY A 268 14.70 -12.56 -17.85
C GLY A 268 14.88 -13.95 -18.44
N VAL A 269 13.82 -14.73 -18.43
CA VAL A 269 13.77 -16.08 -18.98
C VAL A 269 12.53 -16.25 -19.86
N PHE A 270 12.68 -16.86 -21.02
CA PHE A 270 11.57 -17.15 -21.93
C PHE A 270 10.76 -18.33 -21.40
N THR A 271 9.43 -18.21 -21.38
CA THR A 271 8.53 -19.30 -20.93
C THR A 271 8.33 -20.41 -21.95
N GLY A 272 8.78 -20.24 -23.18
CA GLY A 272 8.48 -21.15 -24.30
C GLY A 272 7.07 -20.95 -24.89
N THR A 273 6.33 -19.94 -24.44
CA THR A 273 4.94 -19.70 -24.81
C THR A 273 4.77 -18.31 -25.43
N TYR A 274 3.72 -18.15 -26.23
CA TYR A 274 3.40 -16.90 -26.92
C TYR A 274 2.02 -16.40 -26.54
N ALA A 275 1.85 -15.06 -26.51
CA ALA A 275 0.57 -14.39 -26.45
C ALA A 275 0.17 -13.87 -27.84
N ILE A 276 -1.12 -13.71 -28.07
CA ILE A 276 -1.66 -13.16 -29.32
C ILE A 276 -1.97 -11.68 -29.10
N ASN A 277 -1.26 -10.82 -29.81
CA ASN A 277 -1.51 -9.39 -29.76
C ASN A 277 -2.90 -9.07 -30.39
N PRO A 278 -3.84 -8.46 -29.66
CA PRO A 278 -5.22 -8.32 -30.10
C PRO A 278 -5.42 -7.37 -31.29
N VAL A 279 -4.48 -6.44 -31.56
CA VAL A 279 -4.63 -5.43 -32.66
C VAL A 279 -4.08 -5.90 -34.00
N ASN A 280 -3.19 -6.92 -34.01
CA ASN A 280 -2.54 -7.37 -35.26
C ASN A 280 -2.48 -8.89 -35.42
N ASN A 281 -2.99 -9.66 -34.44
CA ASN A 281 -2.96 -11.12 -34.39
C ASN A 281 -1.55 -11.74 -34.43
N LYS A 282 -0.48 -10.97 -34.21
CA LYS A 282 0.88 -11.49 -34.12
C LYS A 282 1.07 -12.29 -32.85
N LYS A 283 1.84 -13.37 -32.94
CA LYS A 283 2.34 -14.12 -31.79
C LYS A 283 3.55 -13.40 -31.22
N ILE A 284 3.48 -13.01 -29.96
CA ILE A 284 4.56 -12.32 -29.24
C ILE A 284 5.02 -13.18 -28.06
N PRO A 285 6.33 -13.35 -27.82
CA PRO A 285 6.85 -14.25 -26.79
C PRO A 285 6.52 -13.73 -25.38
N VAL A 286 6.27 -14.68 -24.47
CA VAL A 286 6.01 -14.39 -23.05
C VAL A 286 7.26 -14.69 -22.23
N TRP A 287 7.78 -13.69 -21.54
CA TRP A 287 8.95 -13.74 -20.68
C TRP A 287 8.59 -13.63 -19.21
N VAL A 288 9.45 -14.10 -18.33
CA VAL A 288 9.45 -13.78 -16.91
C VAL A 288 10.67 -12.92 -16.62
N ALA A 289 10.47 -11.75 -16.01
CA ALA A 289 11.57 -10.86 -15.67
C ALA A 289 11.33 -10.16 -14.33
N ASP A 290 12.41 -9.94 -13.61
CA ASP A 290 12.38 -9.44 -12.24
C ASP A 290 12.04 -7.94 -12.12
N TYR A 291 12.19 -7.15 -13.18
CA TYR A 291 11.80 -5.75 -13.18
C TYR A 291 10.28 -5.49 -13.22
N VAL A 292 9.47 -6.55 -13.41
CA VAL A 292 8.01 -6.49 -13.28
C VAL A 292 7.62 -6.93 -11.88
N LEU A 293 6.85 -6.08 -11.18
CA LEU A 293 6.41 -6.33 -9.81
C LEU A 293 4.96 -6.78 -9.78
N MET A 294 4.65 -7.82 -8.98
CA MET A 294 3.29 -8.33 -8.80
C MET A 294 2.35 -7.30 -8.17
N GLY A 295 2.87 -6.38 -7.37
CA GLY A 295 2.09 -5.36 -6.67
C GLY A 295 1.72 -4.14 -7.51
N TYR A 296 2.08 -4.08 -8.80
CA TYR A 296 1.72 -2.99 -9.70
C TYR A 296 0.91 -3.50 -10.90
N GLY A 297 -0.27 -2.91 -11.10
CA GLY A 297 -1.19 -3.36 -12.15
C GLY A 297 -1.63 -4.80 -11.96
N THR A 298 -1.44 -5.61 -12.98
CA THR A 298 -1.80 -7.04 -13.00
C THR A 298 -0.60 -7.96 -12.72
N GLY A 299 0.59 -7.43 -12.45
CA GLY A 299 1.82 -8.21 -12.40
C GLY A 299 2.31 -8.69 -13.77
N ALA A 300 1.78 -8.11 -14.84
CA ALA A 300 2.13 -8.39 -16.22
C ALA A 300 2.19 -7.07 -17.03
N ILE A 301 3.10 -6.99 -17.97
CA ILE A 301 3.21 -5.86 -18.89
C ILE A 301 3.27 -6.32 -20.34
N MET A 302 2.76 -5.51 -21.24
CA MET A 302 3.13 -5.54 -22.64
C MET A 302 4.37 -4.66 -22.84
N ALA A 303 5.36 -5.14 -23.53
CA ALA A 303 6.60 -4.42 -23.76
C ALA A 303 6.63 -3.80 -25.15
N VAL A 304 7.00 -2.50 -25.20
CA VAL A 304 7.01 -1.67 -26.41
C VAL A 304 8.42 -1.10 -26.64
N PRO A 305 9.37 -1.92 -27.12
CA PRO A 305 10.79 -1.56 -27.10
C PRO A 305 11.15 -0.33 -27.94
N ALA A 306 10.36 0.05 -28.94
CA ALA A 306 10.63 1.26 -29.70
C ALA A 306 10.36 2.55 -28.90
N HIS A 307 9.56 2.48 -27.79
CA HIS A 307 9.04 3.64 -27.07
C HIS A 307 9.18 3.58 -25.54
N ASP A 308 9.88 2.58 -25.00
CA ASP A 308 10.28 2.47 -23.60
C ASP A 308 11.74 2.00 -23.54
N GLU A 309 12.60 2.77 -22.84
CA GLU A 309 14.04 2.50 -22.78
C GLU A 309 14.36 1.15 -22.11
N ARG A 310 13.60 0.77 -21.08
CA ARG A 310 13.81 -0.51 -20.38
C ARG A 310 13.48 -1.68 -21.29
N ASP A 311 12.38 -1.55 -22.04
CA ASP A 311 11.95 -2.54 -23.00
C ASP A 311 12.91 -2.62 -24.19
N PHE A 312 13.47 -1.47 -24.61
CA PHE A 312 14.48 -1.40 -25.67
C PHE A 312 15.77 -2.15 -25.30
N GLU A 313 16.31 -1.88 -24.11
CA GLU A 313 17.51 -2.56 -23.60
C GLU A 313 17.30 -4.07 -23.51
N PHE A 314 16.13 -4.50 -23.00
CA PHE A 314 15.77 -5.91 -22.92
C PHE A 314 15.66 -6.55 -24.32
N ALA A 315 14.95 -5.90 -25.25
CA ALA A 315 14.79 -6.40 -26.61
C ALA A 315 16.11 -6.52 -27.36
N LYS A 316 17.01 -5.53 -27.24
CA LYS A 316 18.36 -5.60 -27.81
C LYS A 316 19.17 -6.75 -27.22
N LYS A 317 19.12 -6.96 -25.89
CA LYS A 317 19.85 -8.04 -25.21
C LYS A 317 19.39 -9.42 -25.64
N PHE A 318 18.09 -9.62 -25.82
CA PHE A 318 17.53 -10.94 -26.13
C PHE A 318 17.17 -11.13 -27.62
N GLY A 319 17.51 -10.18 -28.49
CA GLY A 319 17.28 -10.28 -29.94
C GLY A 319 15.79 -10.28 -30.31
N ILE A 320 14.94 -9.54 -29.58
CA ILE A 320 13.51 -9.43 -29.83
C ILE A 320 13.25 -8.33 -30.86
N GLU A 321 12.23 -8.52 -31.70
CA GLU A 321 11.80 -7.54 -32.71
C GLU A 321 11.48 -6.17 -32.07
N ILE A 322 11.93 -5.08 -32.69
CA ILE A 322 11.60 -3.71 -32.30
C ILE A 322 10.80 -3.08 -33.44
N THR A 323 9.56 -2.71 -33.15
CA THR A 323 8.63 -2.11 -34.13
C THR A 323 8.32 -0.67 -33.72
N CYS A 324 8.84 0.30 -34.48
CA CYS A 324 8.51 1.70 -34.30
C CYS A 324 7.10 2.01 -34.79
N ILE A 325 6.32 2.68 -33.96
CA ILE A 325 4.91 3.05 -34.25
C ILE A 325 4.62 4.55 -34.15
N LEU A 326 5.62 5.35 -33.81
CA LEU A 326 5.52 6.81 -33.79
C LEU A 326 6.56 7.41 -34.75
N ASP A 327 6.13 8.24 -35.65
CA ASP A 327 7.00 9.13 -36.42
C ASP A 327 7.43 10.28 -35.50
N PRO A 328 8.71 10.33 -35.08
CA PRO A 328 9.14 11.27 -34.06
C PRO A 328 9.11 12.71 -34.56
N ALA A 329 8.73 13.62 -33.66
CA ALA A 329 8.74 15.07 -33.94
C ALA A 329 10.15 15.68 -33.80
N VAL A 330 11.15 15.08 -34.46
CA VAL A 330 12.54 15.56 -34.45
C VAL A 330 12.89 16.27 -35.75
N THR A 331 13.79 17.22 -35.69
CA THR A 331 14.26 18.02 -36.83
C THR A 331 15.44 17.36 -37.54
N ASP A 332 16.17 16.49 -36.87
CA ASP A 332 17.29 15.74 -37.43
C ASP A 332 16.81 14.51 -38.19
N GLN A 333 17.00 14.53 -39.50
CA GLN A 333 16.56 13.46 -40.40
C GLN A 333 17.30 12.13 -40.14
N GLU A 334 18.58 12.18 -39.81
CA GLU A 334 19.37 10.98 -39.53
C GLU A 334 18.91 10.31 -38.23
N GLN A 335 18.65 11.08 -37.18
CA GLN A 335 18.05 10.59 -35.95
C GLN A 335 16.66 9.99 -36.19
N ARG A 336 15.83 10.66 -36.95
CA ARG A 336 14.48 10.17 -37.32
C ARG A 336 14.57 8.80 -38.00
N GLU A 337 15.51 8.62 -38.92
CA GLU A 337 15.70 7.36 -39.64
C GLU A 337 16.15 6.21 -38.68
N ARG A 338 17.07 6.49 -37.74
CA ARG A 338 17.49 5.53 -36.70
C ARG A 338 16.32 5.11 -35.80
N ILE A 339 15.49 6.06 -35.37
CA ILE A 339 14.31 5.79 -34.53
C ILE A 339 13.31 4.90 -35.30
N ILE A 340 12.98 5.26 -36.55
CA ILE A 340 12.04 4.49 -37.37
C ILE A 340 12.56 3.10 -37.67
N ALA A 341 13.88 2.94 -37.84
CA ALA A 341 14.52 1.65 -38.03
C ALA A 341 14.55 0.77 -36.76
N GLY A 342 14.27 1.32 -35.59
CA GLY A 342 14.34 0.61 -34.31
C GLY A 342 15.77 0.50 -33.75
N ASP A 343 16.68 1.37 -34.21
CA ASP A 343 18.07 1.42 -33.74
C ASP A 343 18.22 2.36 -32.52
N GLU A 344 17.31 3.29 -32.34
CA GLU A 344 17.23 4.25 -31.25
C GLU A 344 15.83 4.25 -30.64
N CYS A 345 15.73 4.30 -29.30
CA CYS A 345 14.46 4.38 -28.59
C CYS A 345 13.91 5.82 -28.62
N TRP A 346 12.62 5.98 -28.79
CA TRP A 346 11.93 7.26 -28.76
C TRP A 346 10.73 7.26 -27.83
N SER A 347 10.84 7.91 -26.68
CA SER A 347 9.78 8.05 -25.69
C SER A 347 8.97 9.35 -25.79
N GLY A 348 9.29 10.20 -26.77
CA GLY A 348 8.64 11.49 -26.99
C GLY A 348 7.37 11.40 -27.84
N ASP A 349 6.80 12.58 -28.16
CA ASP A 349 5.61 12.71 -28.99
C ASP A 349 5.88 12.44 -30.48
N GLY A 350 4.81 12.14 -31.20
CA GLY A 350 4.84 11.88 -32.62
C GLY A 350 3.45 11.59 -33.19
N ARG A 351 3.40 11.29 -34.50
CA ARG A 351 2.19 10.77 -35.15
C ARG A 351 2.32 9.28 -35.38
N TYR A 352 1.22 8.54 -35.21
CA TYR A 352 1.25 7.09 -35.40
C TYR A 352 1.57 6.70 -36.83
N ILE A 353 2.46 5.73 -36.97
CA ILE A 353 2.78 5.00 -38.20
C ILE A 353 2.70 3.49 -37.86
N ASN A 354 2.64 2.62 -38.87
CA ASN A 354 2.62 1.15 -38.67
C ASN A 354 1.53 0.65 -37.70
N SER A 355 0.48 1.44 -37.49
CA SER A 355 -0.53 1.23 -36.44
C SER A 355 -1.93 1.07 -37.05
N ALA A 356 -2.07 0.16 -38.03
CA ALA A 356 -3.33 -0.13 -38.67
C ALA A 356 -3.53 -1.62 -38.97
N ASN A 357 -4.76 -2.11 -38.83
CA ASN A 357 -5.20 -3.42 -39.26
C ASN A 357 -6.57 -3.33 -39.93
N LYS A 358 -6.61 -3.53 -41.25
CA LYS A 358 -7.84 -3.44 -42.05
C LYS A 358 -8.86 -4.51 -41.74
N GLU A 359 -8.38 -5.77 -41.44
CA GLU A 359 -9.26 -6.89 -41.12
C GLU A 359 -10.00 -6.69 -39.79
N LEU A 360 -9.32 -6.05 -38.84
CA LEU A 360 -9.87 -5.72 -37.54
C LEU A 360 -10.54 -4.35 -37.47
N ASN A 361 -10.53 -3.62 -38.58
CA ASN A 361 -11.09 -2.27 -38.72
C ASN A 361 -10.60 -1.30 -37.62
N ILE A 362 -9.28 -1.18 -37.51
CA ILE A 362 -8.60 -0.25 -36.60
C ILE A 362 -7.43 0.43 -37.32
N SER A 363 -7.29 1.73 -37.13
CA SER A 363 -6.14 2.51 -37.59
C SER A 363 -5.91 3.69 -36.66
N LEU A 364 -4.68 3.86 -36.24
CA LEU A 364 -4.20 5.02 -35.50
C LEU A 364 -3.31 5.90 -36.39
N ASN A 365 -2.92 5.44 -37.59
CA ASN A 365 -1.98 6.14 -38.45
C ASN A 365 -2.39 7.61 -38.71
N GLY A 366 -1.46 8.52 -38.46
CA GLY A 366 -1.63 9.96 -38.61
C GLY A 366 -2.26 10.68 -37.41
N LEU A 367 -2.83 9.96 -36.45
CA LEU A 367 -3.35 10.54 -35.19
C LEU A 367 -2.20 10.99 -34.30
N ASN A 368 -2.46 11.92 -33.38
CA ASN A 368 -1.59 12.24 -32.27
C ASN A 368 -1.83 11.26 -31.09
N VAL A 369 -1.02 11.36 -30.02
CA VAL A 369 -1.07 10.43 -28.88
C VAL A 369 -2.44 10.44 -28.19
N GLU A 370 -3.02 11.60 -27.93
CA GLU A 370 -4.31 11.73 -27.24
C GLU A 370 -5.46 11.11 -28.07
N GLU A 371 -5.51 11.42 -29.35
CA GLU A 371 -6.47 10.84 -30.30
C GLU A 371 -6.29 9.32 -30.41
N GLY A 372 -5.05 8.84 -30.43
CA GLY A 372 -4.72 7.41 -30.47
C GLY A 372 -5.20 6.67 -29.24
N ILE A 373 -4.95 7.19 -28.02
CA ILE A 373 -5.42 6.60 -26.76
C ILE A 373 -6.95 6.50 -26.75
N ALA A 374 -7.66 7.59 -27.11
CA ALA A 374 -9.12 7.60 -27.15
C ALA A 374 -9.67 6.57 -28.15
N THR A 375 -9.11 6.53 -29.36
CA THR A 375 -9.53 5.63 -30.44
C THR A 375 -9.34 4.16 -30.05
N ILE A 376 -8.15 3.79 -29.58
CA ILE A 376 -7.85 2.38 -29.24
C ILE A 376 -8.64 1.91 -28.01
N THR A 377 -8.80 2.76 -26.99
CA THR A 377 -9.57 2.41 -25.79
C THR A 377 -11.02 2.10 -26.15
N SER A 378 -11.67 2.96 -26.91
CA SER A 378 -13.04 2.73 -27.40
C SER A 378 -13.14 1.46 -28.25
N TRP A 379 -12.13 1.18 -29.09
CA TRP A 379 -12.10 -0.03 -29.91
C TRP A 379 -11.97 -1.31 -29.07
N LEU A 380 -11.14 -1.29 -28.01
CA LEU A 380 -10.97 -2.41 -27.07
C LEU A 380 -12.26 -2.69 -26.30
N GLU A 381 -12.93 -1.65 -25.80
CA GLU A 381 -14.20 -1.76 -25.06
C GLU A 381 -15.32 -2.33 -25.95
N ASN A 382 -15.48 -1.82 -27.17
CA ASN A 382 -16.49 -2.30 -28.12
C ASN A 382 -16.33 -3.79 -28.48
N ARG A 383 -15.13 -4.34 -28.32
CA ARG A 383 -14.83 -5.76 -28.58
C ARG A 383 -14.78 -6.64 -27.32
N ASN A 384 -14.98 -6.06 -26.13
CA ASN A 384 -14.87 -6.74 -24.84
C ASN A 384 -13.51 -7.45 -24.66
N ILE A 385 -12.43 -6.84 -25.12
CA ILE A 385 -11.04 -7.31 -24.99
C ILE A 385 -10.18 -6.34 -24.21
N GLY A 386 -10.75 -5.28 -23.70
CA GLY A 386 -10.13 -4.33 -22.79
C GLY A 386 -11.15 -3.37 -22.22
N ILE A 387 -10.77 -2.65 -21.19
CA ILE A 387 -11.62 -1.69 -20.49
C ILE A 387 -10.77 -0.54 -19.96
N HIS A 388 -11.29 0.68 -20.06
CA HIS A 388 -10.69 1.83 -19.40
C HIS A 388 -10.57 1.62 -17.88
N ARG A 389 -9.40 1.94 -17.31
CA ARG A 389 -9.15 1.81 -15.88
C ARG A 389 -8.37 2.98 -15.32
N VAL A 390 -8.71 3.34 -14.11
CA VAL A 390 -7.89 4.19 -13.25
C VAL A 390 -7.23 3.29 -12.21
N ASN A 391 -5.93 3.40 -12.11
CA ASN A 391 -5.11 2.63 -11.15
C ASN A 391 -4.34 3.57 -10.23
N TYR A 392 -3.90 3.07 -9.09
CA TYR A 392 -3.14 3.81 -8.10
C TYR A 392 -1.89 3.02 -7.70
N LYS A 393 -0.78 3.73 -7.46
CA LYS A 393 0.42 3.12 -6.84
C LYS A 393 0.19 2.79 -5.38
N LEU A 394 -0.67 3.57 -4.71
CA LEU A 394 -1.03 3.39 -3.31
C LEU A 394 -1.51 1.96 -3.08
N ARG A 395 -0.91 1.29 -2.11
CA ARG A 395 -1.24 -0.09 -1.71
C ARG A 395 -1.98 -0.09 -0.39
N ASP A 396 -2.61 -1.23 -0.08
CA ASP A 396 -3.22 -1.44 1.23
C ASP A 396 -2.21 -1.19 2.33
N TRP A 397 -2.64 -0.48 3.36
CA TRP A 397 -1.78 -0.14 4.49
C TRP A 397 -1.59 -1.37 5.37
N LEU A 398 -0.34 -1.85 5.50
CA LEU A 398 0.06 -2.91 6.43
C LEU A 398 -0.07 -2.39 7.87
N PHE A 399 -1.14 -2.81 8.55
CA PHE A 399 -1.62 -2.18 9.78
C PHE A 399 -1.25 -2.96 11.05
N SER A 400 -0.54 -4.05 10.98
CA SER A 400 -0.11 -4.82 12.16
C SER A 400 1.41 -4.85 12.34
N ARG A 401 1.83 -4.96 13.62
CA ARG A 401 3.23 -5.09 14.03
C ARG A 401 3.36 -6.25 15.02
N GLN A 402 4.41 -7.03 14.86
CA GLN A 402 4.76 -8.14 15.76
C GLN A 402 5.57 -7.61 16.95
N ARG A 403 4.91 -6.76 17.75
CA ARG A 403 5.55 -6.04 18.87
C ARG A 403 4.71 -6.12 20.12
N TYR A 404 5.36 -5.90 21.27
CA TYR A 404 4.68 -5.75 22.55
C TYR A 404 4.17 -4.32 22.75
N TRP A 405 5.05 -3.31 22.56
CA TRP A 405 4.75 -1.92 22.89
C TRP A 405 4.02 -1.21 21.74
N GLY A 406 2.73 -1.45 21.69
CA GLY A 406 1.79 -0.89 20.73
C GLY A 406 0.35 -1.11 21.18
N GLU A 407 -0.60 -0.47 20.51
CA GLU A 407 -2.03 -0.60 20.82
C GLU A 407 -2.52 -2.00 20.43
N PRO A 408 -3.06 -2.80 21.37
CA PRO A 408 -3.53 -4.15 21.04
C PRO A 408 -4.81 -4.12 20.22
N PHE A 409 -4.93 -5.05 19.28
CA PHE A 409 -6.16 -5.22 18.52
C PHE A 409 -7.28 -5.80 19.37
N PRO A 410 -8.50 -5.24 19.31
CA PRO A 410 -9.66 -5.75 20.04
C PRO A 410 -10.29 -6.95 19.30
N VAL A 411 -9.49 -7.99 19.03
CA VAL A 411 -9.82 -9.11 18.14
C VAL A 411 -9.58 -10.45 18.82
N ILE A 412 -10.46 -11.41 18.54
CA ILE A 412 -10.34 -12.82 18.93
C ILE A 412 -10.39 -13.69 17.68
N HIS A 413 -9.40 -14.55 17.52
CA HIS A 413 -9.34 -15.62 16.54
C HIS A 413 -9.83 -16.93 17.18
N TRP A 414 -10.96 -17.42 16.73
CA TRP A 414 -11.56 -18.64 17.27
C TRP A 414 -10.97 -19.90 16.61
N GLU A 415 -10.96 -21.02 17.33
CA GLU A 415 -10.44 -22.30 16.84
C GLU A 415 -11.21 -22.83 15.61
N ASP A 416 -12.43 -22.38 15.39
CA ASP A 416 -13.25 -22.66 14.18
C ASP A 416 -12.82 -21.84 12.94
N GLY A 417 -11.75 -21.04 13.06
CA GLY A 417 -11.24 -20.16 12.00
C GLY A 417 -12.01 -18.85 11.82
N THR A 418 -12.96 -18.57 12.70
CA THR A 418 -13.70 -17.30 12.66
C THR A 418 -13.00 -16.21 13.46
N ILE A 419 -13.28 -14.95 13.11
CA ILE A 419 -12.79 -13.77 13.80
C ILE A 419 -13.98 -13.03 14.42
N SER A 420 -13.83 -12.55 15.65
CA SER A 420 -14.74 -11.60 16.27
C SER A 420 -14.01 -10.43 16.90
N LEU A 421 -14.70 -9.30 16.98
CA LEU A 421 -14.25 -8.13 17.71
C LEU A 421 -14.74 -8.19 19.16
N LEU A 422 -14.03 -7.53 20.07
CA LEU A 422 -14.53 -7.25 21.40
C LEU A 422 -15.73 -6.30 21.33
N ASN A 423 -16.63 -6.39 22.31
CA ASN A 423 -17.68 -5.38 22.44
C ASN A 423 -17.07 -4.05 22.88
N GLU A 424 -17.66 -2.95 22.44
CA GLU A 424 -17.20 -1.58 22.80
C GLU A 424 -17.18 -1.34 24.31
N LYS A 425 -18.08 -1.97 25.06
CA LYS A 425 -18.15 -1.89 26.53
C LYS A 425 -16.99 -2.60 27.24
N ASP A 426 -16.32 -3.51 26.55
CA ASP A 426 -15.23 -4.32 27.07
C ASP A 426 -13.85 -3.68 26.77
N LEU A 427 -13.86 -2.50 26.13
CA LEU A 427 -12.68 -1.67 25.88
C LEU A 427 -12.32 -0.80 27.11
N PRO A 428 -11.04 -0.54 27.35
CA PRO A 428 -9.87 -0.94 26.56
C PRO A 428 -9.41 -2.37 26.80
N LEU A 429 -8.94 -3.04 25.76
CA LEU A 429 -8.08 -4.22 25.92
C LEU A 429 -6.67 -3.74 26.24
N THR A 430 -6.18 -4.02 27.44
CA THR A 430 -4.86 -3.59 27.90
C THR A 430 -3.79 -4.65 27.60
N LEU A 431 -2.53 -4.20 27.49
CA LEU A 431 -1.37 -5.09 27.40
C LEU A 431 -1.16 -5.83 28.71
N PRO A 432 -0.80 -7.13 28.67
CA PRO A 432 -0.38 -7.87 29.85
C PRO A 432 1.05 -7.49 30.26
N GLU A 433 1.41 -7.68 31.52
CA GLU A 433 2.81 -7.64 31.92
C GLU A 433 3.55 -8.87 31.38
N LEU A 434 4.76 -8.68 30.88
CA LEU A 434 5.65 -9.73 30.39
C LEU A 434 6.99 -9.70 31.13
N GLU A 435 7.55 -10.87 31.36
CA GLU A 435 8.92 -10.99 31.87
C GLU A 435 9.97 -10.81 30.78
N VAL A 436 9.61 -11.12 29.52
CA VAL A 436 10.50 -11.07 28.35
C VAL A 436 9.80 -10.38 27.19
N TYR A 437 10.44 -9.37 26.63
CA TYR A 437 9.94 -8.56 25.52
C TYR A 437 10.50 -8.98 24.14
N GLU A 438 11.33 -10.01 24.09
CA GLU A 438 11.89 -10.50 22.83
C GLU A 438 10.84 -11.25 22.02
N PRO A 439 10.82 -11.07 20.68
CA PRO A 439 10.00 -11.87 19.78
C PRO A 439 10.36 -13.36 19.85
N GLY A 440 9.37 -14.23 19.64
CA GLY A 440 9.58 -15.67 19.54
C GLY A 440 10.46 -16.07 18.34
N ASP A 441 10.98 -17.30 18.35
CA ASP A 441 11.87 -17.84 17.31
C ASP A 441 11.23 -17.90 15.91
N SER A 442 9.91 -18.04 15.84
CA SER A 442 9.12 -18.05 14.61
C SER A 442 8.79 -16.65 14.07
N GLY A 443 9.16 -15.56 14.80
CA GLY A 443 8.78 -14.18 14.49
C GLY A 443 7.40 -13.81 15.02
N GLU A 444 6.85 -14.59 15.94
CA GLU A 444 5.63 -14.25 16.65
C GLU A 444 5.88 -13.09 17.62
N SER A 445 4.85 -12.27 17.80
CA SER A 445 4.86 -11.17 18.76
C SER A 445 5.16 -11.68 20.18
N PRO A 446 5.88 -10.91 21.03
CA PRO A 446 6.07 -11.24 22.44
C PRO A 446 4.77 -11.51 23.19
N LEU A 447 3.64 -10.94 22.76
CA LEU A 447 2.31 -11.18 23.34
C LEU A 447 1.86 -12.64 23.22
N SER A 448 2.43 -13.43 22.31
CA SER A 448 2.15 -14.87 22.22
C SER A 448 2.61 -15.65 23.46
N ASN A 449 3.53 -15.08 24.26
CA ASN A 449 4.03 -15.67 25.49
C ASN A 449 3.13 -15.42 26.71
N ALA A 450 2.19 -14.46 26.60
CA ALA A 450 1.24 -14.11 27.67
C ALA A 450 0.07 -15.11 27.73
N THR A 451 0.31 -16.35 28.14
CA THR A 451 -0.63 -17.47 28.01
C THR A 451 -2.00 -17.21 28.65
N GLU A 452 -2.04 -16.59 29.84
CA GLU A 452 -3.29 -16.25 30.52
C GLU A 452 -4.08 -15.15 29.83
N TRP A 453 -3.37 -14.16 29.26
CA TRP A 453 -3.98 -13.10 28.47
C TRP A 453 -4.41 -13.58 27.09
N LEU A 454 -3.65 -14.46 26.48
CA LEU A 454 -3.82 -14.93 25.10
C LEU A 454 -5.12 -15.70 24.91
N TRP A 455 -5.39 -16.68 25.80
CA TRP A 455 -6.51 -17.59 25.63
C TRP A 455 -7.80 -17.05 26.24
N VAL A 456 -8.87 -17.18 25.49
CA VAL A 456 -10.22 -16.80 25.92
C VAL A 456 -11.19 -17.94 25.63
N THR A 457 -12.22 -18.03 26.47
CA THR A 457 -13.35 -18.96 26.27
C THR A 457 -14.62 -18.14 26.38
N ASP A 458 -15.51 -18.25 25.40
CA ASP A 458 -16.81 -17.57 25.46
C ASP A 458 -17.79 -18.32 26.37
N LYS A 459 -18.98 -17.72 26.53
CA LYS A 459 -20.07 -18.27 27.36
C LYS A 459 -20.59 -19.63 26.86
N ASP A 460 -20.40 -19.95 25.59
CA ASP A 460 -20.84 -21.19 24.95
C ASP A 460 -19.73 -22.26 24.95
N GLY A 461 -18.58 -21.98 25.60
CA GLY A 461 -17.44 -22.88 25.74
C GLY A 461 -16.50 -22.87 24.51
N ARG A 462 -16.73 -21.99 23.54
CA ARG A 462 -15.87 -21.87 22.36
C ARG A 462 -14.56 -21.21 22.75
N ARG A 463 -13.45 -21.82 22.34
CA ARG A 463 -12.09 -21.39 22.68
C ARG A 463 -11.49 -20.56 21.54
N GLY A 464 -10.73 -19.52 21.87
CA GLY A 464 -10.05 -18.67 20.92
C GLY A 464 -8.80 -18.01 21.49
N LYS A 465 -8.07 -17.33 20.63
CA LYS A 465 -6.87 -16.55 21.00
C LYS A 465 -7.12 -15.08 20.69
N ARG A 466 -6.70 -14.20 21.61
CA ARG A 466 -6.58 -12.77 21.26
C ARG A 466 -5.52 -12.58 20.16
N GLU A 467 -5.71 -11.55 19.36
CA GLU A 467 -4.70 -11.11 18.41
C GLU A 467 -3.41 -10.71 19.15
N THR A 468 -2.29 -11.23 18.71
CA THR A 468 -0.97 -10.97 19.34
C THR A 468 -0.18 -9.87 18.65
N ASN A 469 -0.57 -9.46 17.44
CA ASN A 469 -0.02 -8.27 16.83
C ASN A 469 -0.55 -7.01 17.53
N THR A 470 0.20 -5.92 17.42
CA THR A 470 -0.24 -4.58 17.83
C THR A 470 -0.45 -3.70 16.61
N MET A 471 -1.24 -2.65 16.75
CA MET A 471 -1.39 -1.62 15.72
C MET A 471 -0.08 -0.85 15.55
N PRO A 472 0.18 -0.26 14.38
CA PRO A 472 1.36 0.59 14.20
C PRO A 472 1.25 1.85 15.07
N GLN A 473 2.38 2.46 15.42
CA GLN A 473 2.42 3.75 16.14
C GLN A 473 1.50 4.81 15.52
N TRP A 474 1.39 4.83 14.19
CA TRP A 474 0.52 5.75 13.46
C TRP A 474 -0.98 5.61 13.80
N ALA A 475 -1.42 4.48 14.35
CA ALA A 475 -2.82 4.29 14.72
C ALA A 475 -3.27 5.30 15.78
N GLY A 476 -2.51 5.44 16.86
CA GLY A 476 -2.77 6.43 17.89
C GLY A 476 -2.64 7.86 17.38
N SER A 477 -1.62 8.13 16.57
CA SER A 477 -1.37 9.49 16.09
C SER A 477 -2.28 9.94 14.94
N CYS A 478 -3.07 9.03 14.30
CA CYS A 478 -3.98 9.40 13.23
C CYS A 478 -5.18 10.23 13.66
N TRP A 479 -5.52 10.31 14.93
CA TRP A 479 -6.74 10.94 15.40
C TRP A 479 -6.57 11.81 16.66
N TYR A 480 -5.36 11.99 17.19
CA TYR A 480 -5.09 12.67 18.45
C TYR A 480 -5.63 14.10 18.51
N TYR A 481 -5.66 14.82 17.38
CA TYR A 481 -6.21 16.16 17.27
C TYR A 481 -7.71 16.21 17.61
N LEU A 482 -8.43 15.14 17.39
CA LEU A 482 -9.83 14.99 17.80
C LEU A 482 -9.93 14.79 19.32
N ARG A 483 -9.02 14.01 19.92
CA ARG A 483 -9.03 13.78 21.37
C ARG A 483 -8.71 15.05 22.15
N PHE A 484 -7.86 15.93 21.62
CA PHE A 484 -7.58 17.23 22.23
C PHE A 484 -8.82 18.10 22.44
N ILE A 485 -9.86 17.89 21.65
CA ILE A 485 -11.11 18.63 21.76
C ILE A 485 -11.83 18.35 23.09
N ASP A 486 -11.78 17.08 23.55
CA ASP A 486 -12.48 16.62 24.77
C ASP A 486 -11.73 15.45 25.42
N PRO A 487 -10.51 15.68 25.96
CA PRO A 487 -9.60 14.61 26.38
C PRO A 487 -10.08 13.78 27.57
N HIS A 488 -10.96 14.34 28.41
CA HIS A 488 -11.47 13.69 29.63
C HIS A 488 -12.86 13.08 29.46
N ASN A 489 -13.36 12.95 28.24
CA ASN A 489 -14.64 12.32 27.98
C ASN A 489 -14.52 10.79 27.98
N ASP A 490 -14.99 10.14 29.02
CA ASP A 490 -14.96 8.67 29.14
C ASP A 490 -16.11 7.98 28.40
N ASN A 491 -17.16 8.71 28.02
CA ASN A 491 -18.37 8.17 27.43
C ASN A 491 -18.37 8.19 25.89
N ALA A 492 -17.61 9.11 25.29
CA ALA A 492 -17.50 9.28 23.85
C ALA A 492 -16.07 9.67 23.46
N ILE A 493 -15.72 9.47 22.21
CA ILE A 493 -14.42 9.90 21.66
C ILE A 493 -14.21 11.41 21.83
N PHE A 494 -15.28 12.18 21.73
CA PHE A 494 -15.42 13.63 22.02
C PHE A 494 -16.91 14.01 22.06
N ASP A 495 -17.22 15.20 22.57
CA ASP A 495 -18.53 15.82 22.48
C ASP A 495 -18.76 16.36 21.05
N PRO A 496 -19.84 15.98 20.33
CA PRO A 496 -20.10 16.44 18.97
C PRO A 496 -20.29 17.95 18.82
N VAL A 497 -20.74 18.66 19.87
CA VAL A 497 -20.90 20.12 19.84
C VAL A 497 -19.52 20.78 19.91
N LYS A 498 -18.63 20.27 20.75
CA LYS A 498 -17.24 20.74 20.81
C LYS A 498 -16.49 20.44 19.50
N GLU A 499 -16.73 19.28 18.90
CA GLU A 499 -16.12 18.90 17.62
C GLU A 499 -16.51 19.88 16.53
N LYS A 500 -17.80 20.18 16.34
CA LYS A 500 -18.29 21.15 15.35
C LYS A 500 -17.73 22.55 15.55
N TYR A 501 -17.38 22.91 16.78
CA TYR A 501 -16.81 24.22 17.10
C TYR A 501 -15.31 24.30 16.77
N TRP A 502 -14.54 23.21 17.02
CA TRP A 502 -13.09 23.21 16.91
C TRP A 502 -12.56 22.65 15.59
N MET A 503 -13.34 21.84 14.89
CA MET A 503 -12.93 21.27 13.59
C MET A 503 -13.40 22.12 12.41
N PRO A 504 -12.62 22.13 11.31
CA PRO A 504 -11.29 21.51 11.15
C PRO A 504 -10.18 22.29 11.89
N VAL A 505 -9.01 21.66 12.07
CA VAL A 505 -7.83 22.33 12.63
C VAL A 505 -7.38 23.44 11.69
N ASP A 506 -7.32 24.69 12.21
CA ASP A 506 -7.01 25.87 11.40
C ASP A 506 -5.57 25.88 10.91
N LEU A 507 -4.61 25.54 11.79
CA LEU A 507 -3.18 25.54 11.50
C LEU A 507 -2.53 24.28 12.07
N TYR A 508 -1.92 23.50 11.22
CA TYR A 508 -1.15 22.32 11.56
C TYR A 508 0.34 22.53 11.27
N ILE A 509 1.20 22.26 12.25
CA ILE A 509 2.64 22.52 12.15
C ILE A 509 3.38 21.18 12.27
N GLY A 510 4.20 20.84 11.29
CA GLY A 510 4.94 19.59 11.31
C GLY A 510 5.93 19.45 10.17
N GLY A 511 6.83 18.46 10.27
CA GLY A 511 7.87 18.22 9.29
C GLY A 511 7.35 17.65 7.97
N ALA A 512 8.09 17.92 6.89
CA ALA A 512 7.76 17.44 5.55
C ALA A 512 7.85 15.91 5.43
N GLU A 513 8.62 15.24 6.29
CA GLU A 513 8.75 13.78 6.37
C GLU A 513 7.44 13.06 6.64
N HIS A 514 6.47 13.76 7.25
CA HIS A 514 5.15 13.22 7.55
C HIS A 514 4.17 13.30 6.38
N ALA A 515 4.55 13.89 5.24
CA ALA A 515 3.67 14.12 4.10
C ALA A 515 2.93 12.85 3.63
N VAL A 516 3.65 11.75 3.46
CA VAL A 516 3.12 10.46 2.95
C VAL A 516 2.95 9.39 4.03
N LEU A 517 3.20 9.74 5.29
CA LEU A 517 3.03 8.90 6.48
C LEU A 517 1.84 9.41 7.29
N HIS A 518 2.12 10.11 8.41
CA HIS A 518 1.11 10.59 9.33
C HIS A 518 -0.01 11.40 8.65
N LEU A 519 0.32 12.39 7.81
CA LEU A 519 -0.69 13.26 7.19
C LEU A 519 -1.63 12.49 6.26
N LEU A 520 -1.11 11.55 5.49
CA LEU A 520 -1.91 10.73 4.58
C LEU A 520 -2.86 9.80 5.37
N TYR A 521 -2.33 9.14 6.41
CA TYR A 521 -3.11 8.22 7.23
C TYR A 521 -4.14 8.93 8.10
N ALA A 522 -3.81 10.09 8.67
CA ALA A 522 -4.76 10.92 9.42
C ALA A 522 -5.91 11.39 8.53
N ARG A 523 -5.65 11.84 7.29
CA ARG A 523 -6.68 12.21 6.32
C ARG A 523 -7.56 11.02 5.94
N PHE A 524 -6.98 9.84 5.75
CA PHE A 524 -7.72 8.63 5.46
C PHE A 524 -8.70 8.27 6.60
N TRP A 525 -8.20 8.19 7.84
CA TRP A 525 -9.06 7.88 8.99
C TRP A 525 -10.16 8.93 9.19
N HIS A 526 -9.81 10.20 9.04
CA HIS A 526 -10.78 11.29 9.15
C HIS A 526 -11.91 11.18 8.12
N LYS A 527 -11.57 10.85 6.85
CA LYS A 527 -12.58 10.62 5.80
C LYS A 527 -13.50 9.43 6.10
N VAL A 528 -12.97 8.36 6.67
CA VAL A 528 -13.80 7.23 7.11
C VAL A 528 -14.74 7.65 8.24
N LEU A 529 -14.23 8.36 9.24
CA LEU A 529 -15.04 8.89 10.35
C LEU A 529 -16.09 9.89 9.87
N PHE A 530 -15.79 10.72 8.88
CA PHE A 530 -16.74 11.60 8.22
C PHE A 530 -17.86 10.83 7.51
N ASP A 531 -17.52 9.80 6.78
CA ASP A 531 -18.51 8.95 6.09
C ASP A 531 -19.46 8.26 7.06
N LEU A 532 -18.95 7.87 8.23
CA LEU A 532 -19.72 7.26 9.32
C LEU A 532 -20.47 8.28 10.19
N GLY A 533 -20.34 9.57 9.90
CA GLY A 533 -21.03 10.65 10.64
C GLY A 533 -20.46 10.91 12.04
N VAL A 534 -19.22 10.49 12.31
CA VAL A 534 -18.53 10.70 13.59
C VAL A 534 -17.95 12.11 13.68
N VAL A 535 -17.37 12.61 12.59
CA VAL A 535 -16.83 13.98 12.47
C VAL A 535 -17.61 14.80 11.47
N SER A 536 -17.58 16.13 11.61
CA SER A 536 -18.39 17.06 10.82
C SER A 536 -17.69 17.57 9.54
N THR A 537 -16.39 17.32 9.39
CA THR A 537 -15.57 17.81 8.26
C THR A 537 -14.92 16.68 7.49
N ASP A 538 -14.72 16.87 6.17
CA ASP A 538 -14.10 15.85 5.29
C ASP A 538 -12.55 15.87 5.36
N GLU A 539 -11.96 16.98 5.80
CA GLU A 539 -10.51 17.13 5.98
C GLU A 539 -10.18 17.58 7.41
N PRO A 540 -9.11 17.02 8.01
CA PRO A 540 -8.75 17.35 9.39
C PRO A 540 -7.99 18.67 9.55
N PHE A 541 -7.13 19.04 8.58
CA PHE A 541 -6.15 20.12 8.69
C PHE A 541 -6.27 21.08 7.51
N MET A 542 -6.70 22.33 7.75
CA MET A 542 -6.89 23.29 6.66
C MET A 542 -5.59 23.88 6.14
N LYS A 543 -4.75 24.35 7.05
CA LYS A 543 -3.46 24.95 6.71
C LYS A 543 -2.32 24.16 7.32
N LEU A 544 -1.31 23.85 6.49
CA LEU A 544 -0.08 23.20 6.92
C LEU A 544 1.10 24.17 6.84
N PHE A 545 1.88 24.24 7.91
CA PHE A 545 3.15 24.95 7.95
C PHE A 545 4.29 23.98 8.26
N ASN A 546 5.26 23.87 7.33
CA ASN A 546 6.48 23.11 7.55
C ASN A 546 7.60 24.06 8.01
N GLN A 547 8.17 23.76 9.17
CA GLN A 547 9.24 24.58 9.77
C GLN A 547 10.61 24.39 9.07
N GLY A 548 10.73 23.45 8.13
CA GLY A 548 11.99 23.10 7.49
C GLY A 548 12.84 22.14 8.31
N MET A 549 14.03 21.81 7.80
CA MET A 549 15.01 20.93 8.43
C MET A 549 16.21 21.74 8.92
N ILE A 550 16.64 21.49 10.16
CA ILE A 550 17.91 21.99 10.68
C ILE A 550 18.99 21.03 10.20
N LEU A 551 19.91 21.55 9.39
CA LEU A 551 21.05 20.80 8.87
C LEU A 551 22.26 20.98 9.78
N ALA A 552 23.07 19.92 9.92
CA ALA A 552 24.37 19.95 10.57
C ALA A 552 25.43 19.35 9.64
N PHE A 553 26.70 19.70 9.90
CA PHE A 553 27.81 19.07 9.17
C PHE A 553 27.91 17.59 9.57
N ALA A 554 28.03 16.72 8.59
CA ALA A 554 28.45 15.35 8.82
C ALA A 554 29.97 15.32 8.99
N TYR A 555 30.44 14.66 10.04
CA TYR A 555 31.87 14.42 10.26
C TYR A 555 32.14 12.94 10.03
N GLU A 556 32.97 12.62 9.06
CA GLU A 556 33.47 11.26 8.84
C GLU A 556 34.84 11.12 9.53
N THR A 557 35.05 10.01 10.21
CA THR A 557 36.41 9.63 10.68
C THR A 557 37.21 9.15 9.49
N ALA A 558 38.38 9.73 9.27
CA ALA A 558 39.30 9.37 8.21
C ALA A 558 39.83 7.93 8.35
#